data_604b5142c97e61206b342e42d9c74962
#
_entry.id   604b5142c97e61206b342e42d9c74962
#
_cell.length_a   1.000
_cell.length_b   1.000
_cell.length_c   1.000
_cell.angle_alpha   90.00
_cell.angle_beta   90.00
_cell.angle_gamma   90.00
#
_symmetry.space_group_name_H-M   'P 1'
#
loop_
_entity.id
_entity.type
_entity.pdbx_description
1 polymer ?
#
loop_
_entity_poly.entity_id
_entity_poly.type
_entity_poly.pdbx_seq_one_letter_code
_entity_poly.pdbx_strand_id
1 'polypeptide(L)'
;MQAPIIEIDKVCKSFGAFQVLRDLSFTVAPGEKLALIGPSGSGKTTILRILMTLETINAGHIKVEGDHLWHQEANGQLMPTNEAHLHQMRAKIGMVFQLFNLFPHMTVLRNVMLAPMLTKRTGRKDAQSRAMDLLDMVGMADKATSMPAQLSGGQKQRVAIARALALSPKIMLFDEVTSALDPELVEEVLNVMRKLAAETDMTMLLVTHEMGFAHDFADRVLFFDGGKIVEEGKPDEIFRHPKQERTQAFLRKIIAAGHRV
;
A
#
# COMPACT_ATOMS: atom_id res chain seq x y z
N MET A 1 22.06 -10.51 -7.81
CA MET A 1 20.78 -9.75 -7.68
C MET A 1 20.16 -10.19 -6.35
N GLN A 2 19.65 -9.26 -5.57
CA GLN A 2 18.96 -9.55 -4.31
C GLN A 2 17.62 -10.22 -4.63
N ALA A 3 17.19 -11.21 -3.81
CA ALA A 3 15.90 -11.85 -4.00
C ALA A 3 14.75 -10.83 -3.83
N PRO A 4 13.69 -10.89 -4.63
CA PRO A 4 12.57 -9.98 -4.52
C PRO A 4 11.84 -10.15 -3.18
N ILE A 5 11.34 -9.05 -2.61
CA ILE A 5 10.58 -9.07 -1.36
C ILE A 5 9.12 -9.48 -1.61
N ILE A 6 8.60 -9.18 -2.82
CA ILE A 6 7.28 -9.65 -3.29
C ILE A 6 7.48 -10.30 -4.65
N GLU A 7 6.93 -11.50 -4.81
CA GLU A 7 6.81 -12.19 -6.10
C GLU A 7 5.34 -12.49 -6.37
N ILE A 8 4.86 -12.07 -7.52
CA ILE A 8 3.50 -12.35 -8.02
C ILE A 8 3.67 -13.12 -9.31
N ASP A 9 3.13 -14.32 -9.39
CA ASP A 9 3.24 -15.22 -10.53
C ASP A 9 1.88 -15.73 -10.98
N LYS A 10 1.47 -15.33 -12.20
CA LYS A 10 0.23 -15.72 -12.90
C LYS A 10 -1.02 -15.63 -12.03
N VAL A 11 -1.12 -14.57 -11.23
CA VAL A 11 -2.24 -14.36 -10.33
C VAL A 11 -3.50 -14.01 -11.10
N CYS A 12 -4.56 -14.77 -10.85
CA CYS A 12 -5.90 -14.52 -11.35
C CYS A 12 -6.85 -14.21 -10.21
N LYS A 13 -7.77 -13.26 -10.41
CA LYS A 13 -8.86 -12.93 -9.49
C LYS A 13 -10.14 -12.62 -10.25
N SER A 14 -11.24 -13.24 -9.81
CA SER A 14 -12.58 -12.96 -10.32
C SER A 14 -13.54 -12.68 -9.17
N PHE A 15 -14.52 -11.83 -9.44
CA PHE A 15 -15.70 -11.63 -8.59
C PHE A 15 -16.95 -12.05 -9.42
N GLY A 16 -17.50 -13.20 -9.08
CA GLY A 16 -18.52 -13.83 -9.92
C GLY A 16 -18.00 -14.09 -11.33
N ALA A 17 -18.71 -13.63 -12.35
CA ALA A 17 -18.30 -13.77 -13.75
C ALA A 17 -17.26 -12.74 -14.22
N PHE A 18 -16.97 -11.71 -13.41
CA PHE A 18 -16.05 -10.64 -13.80
C PHE A 18 -14.62 -10.93 -13.37
N GLN A 19 -13.72 -11.15 -14.34
CA GLN A 19 -12.30 -11.37 -14.08
C GLN A 19 -11.57 -10.03 -13.96
N VAL A 20 -11.07 -9.74 -12.75
CA VAL A 20 -10.40 -8.47 -12.40
C VAL A 20 -8.90 -8.55 -12.63
N LEU A 21 -8.25 -9.67 -12.31
CA LEU A 21 -6.81 -9.90 -12.58
C LEU A 21 -6.65 -11.11 -13.50
N ARG A 22 -5.76 -10.99 -14.49
CA ARG A 22 -5.59 -11.95 -15.59
C ARG A 22 -4.11 -12.28 -15.76
N ASP A 23 -3.69 -13.42 -15.20
CA ASP A 23 -2.30 -13.93 -15.27
C ASP A 23 -1.26 -12.87 -14.91
N LEU A 24 -1.54 -12.12 -13.82
CA LEU A 24 -0.71 -11.01 -13.38
C LEU A 24 0.61 -11.54 -12.83
N SER A 25 1.74 -11.05 -13.37
CA SER A 25 3.08 -11.42 -12.90
C SER A 25 3.96 -10.18 -12.82
N PHE A 26 4.58 -9.95 -11.67
CA PHE A 26 5.65 -8.98 -11.44
C PHE A 26 6.36 -9.25 -10.12
N THR A 27 7.51 -8.63 -9.92
CA THR A 27 8.28 -8.71 -8.67
C THR A 27 8.53 -7.33 -8.11
N VAL A 28 8.80 -7.24 -6.81
CA VAL A 28 9.22 -6.00 -6.14
C VAL A 28 10.51 -6.26 -5.39
N ALA A 29 11.52 -5.41 -5.59
CA ALA A 29 12.78 -5.51 -4.88
C ALA A 29 12.67 -4.98 -3.44
N PRO A 30 13.51 -5.43 -2.51
CA PRO A 30 13.61 -4.82 -1.18
C PRO A 30 13.95 -3.34 -1.29
N GLY A 31 13.22 -2.50 -0.55
CA GLY A 31 13.40 -1.03 -0.54
C GLY A 31 12.81 -0.30 -1.75
N GLU A 32 12.29 -1.00 -2.75
CA GLU A 32 11.72 -0.39 -3.95
C GLU A 32 10.43 0.37 -3.65
N LYS A 33 10.28 1.56 -4.25
CA LYS A 33 9.06 2.38 -4.26
C LYS A 33 8.37 2.16 -5.62
N LEU A 34 7.31 1.37 -5.63
CA LEU A 34 6.59 0.96 -6.83
C LEU A 34 5.25 1.69 -6.92
N ALA A 35 5.02 2.44 -8.00
CA ALA A 35 3.72 3.04 -8.26
C ALA A 35 2.88 2.19 -9.21
N LEU A 36 1.60 1.99 -8.87
CA LEU A 36 0.60 1.34 -9.69
C LEU A 36 -0.38 2.40 -10.18
N ILE A 37 -0.39 2.67 -11.47
CA ILE A 37 -1.27 3.66 -12.10
C ILE A 37 -2.20 3.00 -13.13
N GLY A 38 -3.26 3.68 -13.53
CA GLY A 38 -4.22 3.18 -14.52
C GLY A 38 -5.66 3.56 -14.21
N PRO A 39 -6.61 3.28 -15.11
CA PRO A 39 -8.01 3.65 -14.92
C PRO A 39 -8.64 2.96 -13.71
N SER A 40 -9.73 3.55 -13.19
CA SER A 40 -10.52 2.93 -12.14
C SER A 40 -11.05 1.57 -12.59
N GLY A 41 -11.09 0.60 -11.68
CA GLY A 41 -11.51 -0.77 -11.98
C GLY A 41 -10.47 -1.63 -12.71
N SER A 42 -9.25 -1.16 -12.95
CA SER A 42 -8.18 -1.96 -13.60
C SER A 42 -7.56 -3.07 -12.72
N GLY A 43 -7.89 -3.11 -11.41
CA GLY A 43 -7.42 -4.14 -10.48
C GLY A 43 -6.35 -3.70 -9.50
N LYS A 44 -5.90 -2.43 -9.50
CA LYS A 44 -4.83 -1.90 -8.62
C LYS A 44 -5.11 -2.12 -7.13
N THR A 45 -6.25 -1.62 -6.64
CA THR A 45 -6.70 -1.84 -5.26
C THR A 45 -6.86 -3.32 -4.93
N THR A 46 -7.33 -4.13 -5.90
CA THR A 46 -7.52 -5.57 -5.70
C THR A 46 -6.20 -6.27 -5.38
N ILE A 47 -5.10 -5.94 -6.07
CA ILE A 47 -3.80 -6.56 -5.75
C ILE A 47 -3.29 -6.14 -4.37
N LEU A 48 -3.47 -4.88 -3.95
CA LEU A 48 -3.11 -4.47 -2.59
C LEU A 48 -3.93 -5.21 -1.54
N ARG A 49 -5.24 -5.39 -1.77
CA ARG A 49 -6.13 -6.16 -0.89
C ARG A 49 -5.74 -7.63 -0.81
N ILE A 50 -5.30 -8.23 -1.93
CA ILE A 50 -4.78 -9.61 -1.95
C ILE A 50 -3.48 -9.73 -1.15
N LEU A 51 -2.54 -8.79 -1.28
CA LEU A 51 -1.30 -8.75 -0.51
C LEU A 51 -1.58 -8.60 1.00
N MET A 52 -2.59 -7.81 1.36
CA MET A 52 -3.02 -7.66 2.77
C MET A 52 -3.91 -8.81 3.26
N THR A 53 -4.14 -9.84 2.42
CA THR A 53 -5.01 -11.00 2.70
C THR A 53 -6.48 -10.65 3.00
N LEU A 54 -6.96 -9.53 2.46
CA LEU A 54 -8.37 -9.12 2.51
C LEU A 54 -9.19 -9.70 1.37
N GLU A 55 -8.51 -10.17 0.31
CA GLU A 55 -9.10 -10.86 -0.84
C GLU A 55 -8.22 -12.08 -1.18
N THR A 56 -8.84 -13.20 -1.53
CA THR A 56 -8.17 -14.41 -1.97
C THR A 56 -7.86 -14.38 -3.45
N ILE A 57 -6.92 -15.20 -3.91
CA ILE A 57 -6.66 -15.44 -5.34
C ILE A 57 -7.48 -16.63 -5.85
N ASN A 58 -7.74 -16.69 -7.16
CA ASN A 58 -8.36 -17.88 -7.79
C ASN A 58 -7.32 -18.81 -8.41
N ALA A 59 -6.17 -18.28 -8.86
CA ALA A 59 -5.05 -19.04 -9.40
C ALA A 59 -3.74 -18.24 -9.26
N GLY A 60 -2.62 -18.92 -9.47
CA GLY A 60 -1.29 -18.33 -9.38
C GLY A 60 -0.68 -18.41 -7.98
N HIS A 61 0.46 -17.77 -7.80
CA HIS A 61 1.21 -17.79 -6.56
C HIS A 61 1.68 -16.40 -6.17
N ILE A 62 1.74 -16.15 -4.86
CA ILE A 62 2.33 -14.93 -4.30
C ILE A 62 3.29 -15.35 -3.20
N LYS A 63 4.51 -14.77 -3.24
CA LYS A 63 5.45 -14.87 -2.14
C LYS A 63 5.76 -13.49 -1.57
N VAL A 64 5.95 -13.45 -0.27
CA VAL A 64 6.38 -12.26 0.47
C VAL A 64 7.56 -12.68 1.35
N GLU A 65 8.72 -12.07 1.14
CA GLU A 65 10.00 -12.46 1.77
C GLU A 65 10.35 -13.95 1.57
N GLY A 66 10.03 -14.49 0.38
CA GLY A 66 10.26 -15.90 0.04
C GLY A 66 9.18 -16.86 0.53
N ASP A 67 8.32 -16.48 1.48
CA ASP A 67 7.24 -17.31 2.00
C ASP A 67 5.99 -17.19 1.13
N HIS A 68 5.35 -18.31 0.83
CA HIS A 68 4.06 -18.29 0.13
C HIS A 68 2.98 -17.60 0.97
N LEU A 69 2.25 -16.65 0.37
CA LEU A 69 1.19 -15.91 1.07
C LEU A 69 -0.07 -16.76 1.26
N TRP A 70 -0.53 -17.43 0.21
CA TRP A 70 -1.80 -18.16 0.17
C TRP A 70 -1.66 -19.67 0.24
N HIS A 71 -0.43 -20.16 0.32
CA HIS A 71 -0.13 -21.58 0.38
C HIS A 71 0.92 -21.87 1.47
N GLN A 72 0.97 -23.11 1.90
CA GLN A 72 2.04 -23.64 2.76
C GLN A 72 2.58 -24.90 2.13
N GLU A 73 3.87 -25.12 2.21
CA GLU A 73 4.48 -26.37 1.79
C GLU A 73 4.30 -27.41 2.90
N ALA A 74 3.62 -28.50 2.56
CA ALA A 74 3.45 -29.65 3.43
C ALA A 74 3.74 -30.93 2.64
N ASN A 75 4.67 -31.74 3.11
CA ASN A 75 5.08 -33.00 2.46
C ASN A 75 5.48 -32.85 0.97
N GLY A 76 6.15 -31.71 0.62
CA GLY A 76 6.56 -31.43 -0.75
C GLY A 76 5.41 -30.98 -1.68
N GLN A 77 4.25 -30.67 -1.14
CA GLN A 77 3.10 -30.15 -1.90
C GLN A 77 2.63 -28.80 -1.34
N LEU A 78 2.21 -27.91 -2.23
CA LEU A 78 1.59 -26.66 -1.85
C LEU A 78 0.13 -26.89 -1.45
N MET A 79 -0.19 -26.64 -0.19
CA MET A 79 -1.53 -26.73 0.38
C MET A 79 -2.08 -25.34 0.66
N PRO A 80 -3.40 -25.13 0.64
CA PRO A 80 -4.00 -23.87 1.08
C PRO A 80 -3.55 -23.53 2.49
N THR A 81 -3.29 -22.23 2.73
CA THR A 81 -2.81 -21.74 4.01
C THR A 81 -3.90 -21.70 5.08
N ASN A 82 -3.51 -21.55 6.34
CA ASN A 82 -4.41 -21.36 7.49
C ASN A 82 -4.32 -19.91 8.05
N GLU A 83 -5.27 -19.56 8.92
CA GLU A 83 -5.32 -18.23 9.54
C GLU A 83 -4.07 -17.88 10.36
N ALA A 84 -3.43 -18.84 11.02
CA ALA A 84 -2.22 -18.58 11.80
C ALA A 84 -1.07 -18.09 10.91
N HIS A 85 -0.89 -18.71 9.74
CA HIS A 85 0.08 -18.28 8.74
C HIS A 85 -0.28 -16.90 8.19
N LEU A 86 -1.54 -16.67 7.81
CA LEU A 86 -1.99 -15.36 7.32
C LEU A 86 -1.75 -14.25 8.34
N HIS A 87 -1.93 -14.52 9.64
CA HIS A 87 -1.58 -13.57 10.70
C HIS A 87 -0.09 -13.21 10.71
N GLN A 88 0.79 -14.18 10.53
CA GLN A 88 2.24 -13.93 10.44
C GLN A 88 2.58 -13.10 9.21
N MET A 89 1.97 -13.40 8.06
CA MET A 89 2.19 -12.66 6.82
C MET A 89 1.68 -11.22 6.92
N ARG A 90 0.48 -11.01 7.49
CA ARG A 90 -0.08 -9.66 7.72
C ARG A 90 0.82 -8.78 8.60
N ALA A 91 1.57 -9.37 9.53
CA ALA A 91 2.48 -8.61 10.39
C ALA A 91 3.69 -8.02 9.63
N LYS A 92 4.01 -8.55 8.45
CA LYS A 92 5.10 -8.08 7.59
C LYS A 92 4.68 -6.87 6.73
N ILE A 93 3.37 -6.63 6.58
CA ILE A 93 2.78 -5.68 5.65
C ILE A 93 1.91 -4.68 6.40
N GLY A 94 2.16 -3.39 6.22
CA GLY A 94 1.27 -2.32 6.64
C GLY A 94 0.42 -1.84 5.48
N MET A 95 -0.82 -1.41 5.73
CA MET A 95 -1.69 -0.85 4.71
C MET A 95 -2.37 0.42 5.18
N VAL A 96 -2.36 1.43 4.33
CA VAL A 96 -3.11 2.68 4.50
C VAL A 96 -4.18 2.71 3.42
N PHE A 97 -5.43 2.84 3.85
CA PHE A 97 -6.61 2.81 2.99
C PHE A 97 -7.01 4.22 2.54
N GLN A 98 -7.75 4.29 1.45
CA GLN A 98 -8.40 5.51 0.95
C GLN A 98 -9.28 6.19 2.01
N LEU A 99 -10.10 5.40 2.71
CA LEU A 99 -10.84 5.84 3.90
C LEU A 99 -9.99 5.53 5.13
N PHE A 100 -9.78 6.50 5.98
CA PHE A 100 -8.85 6.48 7.13
C PHE A 100 -8.97 5.25 8.03
N ASN A 101 -10.17 4.67 8.14
CA ASN A 101 -10.52 3.46 8.92
C ASN A 101 -10.05 3.52 10.38
N LEU A 102 -9.98 4.71 10.98
CA LEU A 102 -9.67 4.87 12.40
C LEU A 102 -10.84 4.36 13.26
N PHE A 103 -10.52 3.78 14.40
CA PHE A 103 -11.52 3.38 15.39
C PHE A 103 -12.12 4.64 16.03
N PRO A 104 -13.40 4.99 15.76
CA PRO A 104 -13.97 6.28 16.13
C PRO A 104 -14.14 6.45 17.65
N HIS A 105 -14.22 5.35 18.39
CA HIS A 105 -14.38 5.29 19.85
C HIS A 105 -13.05 5.22 20.61
N MET A 106 -11.92 5.36 19.91
CA MET A 106 -10.58 5.36 20.50
C MET A 106 -9.87 6.67 20.19
N THR A 107 -9.05 7.14 21.15
CA THR A 107 -8.17 8.28 20.92
C THR A 107 -7.15 7.97 19.82
N VAL A 108 -6.52 9.00 19.27
CA VAL A 108 -5.42 8.90 18.30
C VAL A 108 -4.33 7.95 18.82
N LEU A 109 -3.86 8.16 20.04
CA LEU A 109 -2.84 7.31 20.66
C LEU A 109 -3.29 5.85 20.74
N ARG A 110 -4.52 5.58 21.18
CA ARG A 110 -5.05 4.20 21.27
C ARG A 110 -5.19 3.53 19.91
N ASN A 111 -5.54 4.28 18.88
CA ASN A 111 -5.57 3.77 17.50
C ASN A 111 -4.20 3.21 17.06
N VAL A 112 -3.11 3.90 17.42
CA VAL A 112 -1.74 3.47 17.06
C VAL A 112 -1.24 2.34 17.97
N MET A 113 -1.55 2.38 19.25
CA MET A 113 -1.09 1.38 20.23
C MET A 113 -1.75 0.01 20.09
N LEU A 114 -2.96 -0.08 19.50
CA LEU A 114 -3.81 -1.26 19.59
C LEU A 114 -3.14 -2.51 18.99
N ALA A 115 -2.65 -2.42 17.76
CA ALA A 115 -2.07 -3.56 17.08
C ALA A 115 -0.79 -4.11 17.76
N PRO A 116 0.20 -3.29 18.18
CA PRO A 116 1.35 -3.77 18.95
C PRO A 116 0.97 -4.49 20.25
N MET A 117 -0.03 -3.96 20.97
CA MET A 117 -0.48 -4.60 22.22
C MET A 117 -1.12 -5.96 21.97
N LEU A 118 -1.88 -6.12 20.89
CA LEU A 118 -2.58 -7.37 20.58
C LEU A 118 -1.69 -8.42 19.95
N THR A 119 -0.78 -8.03 19.05
CA THR A 119 -0.04 -8.96 18.22
C THR A 119 1.36 -9.28 18.73
N LYS A 120 2.09 -8.28 19.20
CA LYS A 120 3.49 -8.45 19.66
C LYS A 120 3.61 -8.67 21.17
N ARG A 121 2.51 -8.71 21.88
CA ARG A 121 2.48 -8.78 23.37
C ARG A 121 3.37 -7.72 24.02
N THR A 122 3.48 -6.56 23.35
CA THR A 122 4.27 -5.42 23.81
C THR A 122 3.62 -4.82 25.04
N GLY A 123 4.40 -4.53 26.07
CA GLY A 123 3.92 -3.87 27.28
C GLY A 123 3.30 -2.50 26.98
N ARG A 124 2.31 -2.09 27.78
CA ARG A 124 1.57 -0.83 27.56
C ARG A 124 2.48 0.39 27.46
N LYS A 125 3.53 0.44 28.30
CA LYS A 125 4.49 1.57 28.31
C LYS A 125 5.28 1.65 27.01
N ASP A 126 5.80 0.51 26.53
CA ASP A 126 6.59 0.45 25.29
C ASP A 126 5.72 0.74 24.06
N ALA A 127 4.49 0.19 24.04
CA ALA A 127 3.52 0.49 22.99
C ALA A 127 3.16 1.98 22.96
N GLN A 128 3.05 2.63 24.13
CA GLN A 128 2.78 4.06 24.24
C GLN A 128 3.95 4.91 23.75
N SER A 129 5.18 4.60 24.21
CA SER A 129 6.39 5.32 23.78
C SER A 129 6.52 5.25 22.25
N ARG A 130 6.47 4.03 21.69
CA ARG A 130 6.55 3.84 20.24
C ARG A 130 5.43 4.55 19.46
N ALA A 131 4.20 4.52 19.99
CA ALA A 131 3.08 5.20 19.37
C ALA A 131 3.28 6.73 19.36
N MET A 132 3.85 7.30 20.43
CA MET A 132 4.19 8.73 20.49
C MET A 132 5.28 9.10 19.49
N ASP A 133 6.34 8.27 19.35
CA ASP A 133 7.39 8.48 18.37
C ASP A 133 6.83 8.47 16.93
N LEU A 134 5.92 7.54 16.62
CA LEU A 134 5.26 7.46 15.32
C LEU A 134 4.30 8.64 15.07
N LEU A 135 3.59 9.10 16.11
CA LEU A 135 2.74 10.29 16.02
C LEU A 135 3.57 11.56 15.81
N ASP A 136 4.72 11.67 16.46
CA ASP A 136 5.67 12.78 16.24
C ASP A 136 6.21 12.77 14.79
N MET A 137 6.62 11.60 14.29
CA MET A 137 7.08 11.42 12.91
C MET A 137 6.09 11.96 11.87
N VAL A 138 4.78 11.77 12.10
CA VAL A 138 3.70 12.25 11.21
C VAL A 138 3.13 13.61 11.62
N GLY A 139 3.72 14.30 12.61
CA GLY A 139 3.30 15.62 13.10
C GLY A 139 1.93 15.61 13.78
N MET A 140 1.64 14.58 14.60
CA MET A 140 0.37 14.38 15.29
C MET A 140 0.50 14.12 16.79
N ALA A 141 1.69 14.38 17.39
CA ALA A 141 1.95 14.13 18.80
C ALA A 141 1.04 14.97 19.72
N ASP A 142 0.77 16.22 19.37
CA ASP A 142 -0.11 17.16 20.09
C ASP A 142 -1.59 16.71 20.09
N LYS A 143 -1.99 15.84 19.16
CA LYS A 143 -3.34 15.28 19.01
C LYS A 143 -3.51 13.89 19.61
N ALA A 144 -2.52 13.37 20.36
CA ALA A 144 -2.52 12.01 20.90
C ALA A 144 -3.79 11.66 21.72
N THR A 145 -4.33 12.63 22.44
CA THR A 145 -5.55 12.46 23.28
C THR A 145 -6.85 12.78 22.54
N SER A 146 -6.77 13.34 21.33
CA SER A 146 -7.95 13.70 20.53
C SER A 146 -8.67 12.45 20.00
N MET A 147 -9.97 12.60 19.73
CA MET A 147 -10.78 11.58 19.07
C MET A 147 -10.76 11.80 17.54
N PRO A 148 -10.93 10.76 16.71
CA PRO A 148 -10.94 10.89 15.26
C PRO A 148 -11.95 11.93 14.72
N ALA A 149 -13.09 12.11 15.39
CA ALA A 149 -14.10 13.09 14.99
C ALA A 149 -13.61 14.55 15.08
N GLN A 150 -12.54 14.81 15.86
CA GLN A 150 -11.96 16.14 16.08
C GLN A 150 -10.85 16.47 15.08
N LEU A 151 -10.54 15.56 14.14
CA LEU A 151 -9.43 15.67 13.20
C LEU A 151 -9.93 16.04 11.80
N SER A 152 -9.13 16.83 11.07
CA SER A 152 -9.29 17.02 9.62
C SER A 152 -9.03 15.73 8.85
N GLY A 153 -9.38 15.68 7.56
CA GLY A 153 -9.09 14.54 6.69
C GLY A 153 -7.61 14.19 6.63
N GLY A 154 -6.74 15.18 6.38
CA GLY A 154 -5.29 15.00 6.35
C GLY A 154 -4.71 14.54 7.68
N GLN A 155 -5.22 15.06 8.80
CA GLN A 155 -4.83 14.60 10.14
C GLN A 155 -5.22 13.14 10.38
N LYS A 156 -6.44 12.73 10.00
CA LYS A 156 -6.86 11.32 10.09
C LYS A 156 -5.96 10.41 9.26
N GLN A 157 -5.59 10.83 8.07
CA GLN A 157 -4.72 10.05 7.18
C GLN A 157 -3.32 9.90 7.75
N ARG A 158 -2.73 10.97 8.30
CA ARG A 158 -1.43 10.91 8.98
C ARG A 158 -1.47 9.97 10.20
N VAL A 159 -2.54 9.96 10.97
CA VAL A 159 -2.73 8.98 12.05
C VAL A 159 -2.87 7.55 11.51
N ALA A 160 -3.55 7.35 10.37
CA ALA A 160 -3.67 6.04 9.73
C ALA A 160 -2.30 5.52 9.26
N ILE A 161 -1.42 6.39 8.76
CA ILE A 161 -0.02 6.05 8.43
C ILE A 161 0.73 5.63 9.70
N ALA A 162 0.69 6.41 10.78
CA ALA A 162 1.33 6.05 12.05
C ALA A 162 0.84 4.71 12.59
N ARG A 163 -0.45 4.43 12.51
CA ARG A 163 -1.04 3.14 12.90
C ARG A 163 -0.53 1.98 12.04
N ALA A 164 -0.41 2.16 10.72
CA ALA A 164 0.11 1.12 9.83
C ALA A 164 1.59 0.80 10.12
N LEU A 165 2.38 1.80 10.52
CA LEU A 165 3.78 1.66 10.92
C LEU A 165 3.99 1.00 12.28
N ALA A 166 2.95 0.92 13.12
CA ALA A 166 3.08 0.49 14.52
C ALA A 166 3.63 -0.93 14.70
N LEU A 167 3.41 -1.83 13.74
CA LEU A 167 3.96 -3.19 13.74
C LEU A 167 5.37 -3.30 13.13
N SER A 168 6.00 -2.17 12.72
CA SER A 168 7.29 -2.14 12.01
C SER A 168 7.28 -3.03 10.76
N PRO A 169 6.33 -2.82 9.84
CA PRO A 169 6.26 -3.62 8.63
C PRO A 169 7.49 -3.36 7.74
N LYS A 170 7.87 -4.35 6.93
CA LYS A 170 8.89 -4.18 5.88
C LYS A 170 8.31 -3.66 4.57
N ILE A 171 7.01 -3.83 4.40
CA ILE A 171 6.27 -3.44 3.20
C ILE A 171 5.12 -2.53 3.61
N MET A 172 4.98 -1.38 2.94
CA MET A 172 3.83 -0.48 3.10
C MET A 172 3.03 -0.40 1.81
N LEU A 173 1.73 -0.59 1.93
CA LEU A 173 0.77 -0.46 0.84
C LEU A 173 -0.05 0.82 1.05
N PHE A 174 -0.12 1.66 0.01
CA PHE A 174 -0.88 2.91 0.02
C PHE A 174 -1.96 2.84 -1.07
N ASP A 175 -3.22 2.79 -0.66
CA ASP A 175 -4.36 2.66 -1.57
C ASP A 175 -5.11 3.99 -1.66
N GLU A 176 -4.78 4.80 -2.70
CA GLU A 176 -5.41 6.09 -3.01
C GLU A 176 -5.54 7.02 -1.78
N VAL A 177 -4.47 7.14 -1.00
CA VAL A 177 -4.47 7.78 0.33
C VAL A 177 -4.80 9.28 0.34
N THR A 178 -4.82 9.93 -0.82
CA THR A 178 -5.14 11.36 -0.97
C THR A 178 -6.52 11.61 -1.56
N SER A 179 -7.16 10.62 -2.16
CA SER A 179 -8.39 10.81 -2.95
C SER A 179 -9.63 11.24 -2.15
N ALA A 180 -9.61 11.04 -0.83
CA ALA A 180 -10.68 11.47 0.10
C ALA A 180 -10.34 12.79 0.83
N LEU A 181 -9.32 13.52 0.38
CA LEU A 181 -8.83 14.75 1.01
C LEU A 181 -9.15 15.97 0.17
N ASP A 182 -9.36 17.09 0.85
CA ASP A 182 -9.36 18.40 0.21
C ASP A 182 -7.95 18.68 -0.37
N PRO A 183 -7.85 19.35 -1.53
CA PRO A 183 -6.57 19.62 -2.21
C PRO A 183 -5.51 20.29 -1.32
N GLU A 184 -5.92 21.14 -0.39
CA GLU A 184 -5.04 21.82 0.56
C GLU A 184 -4.35 20.88 1.55
N LEU A 185 -4.96 19.69 1.81
CA LEU A 185 -4.46 18.71 2.77
C LEU A 185 -3.64 17.58 2.12
N VAL A 186 -3.67 17.47 0.79
CA VAL A 186 -2.97 16.43 0.04
C VAL A 186 -1.47 16.49 0.29
N GLU A 187 -0.88 17.69 0.16
CA GLU A 187 0.57 17.86 0.26
C GLU A 187 1.13 17.48 1.65
N GLU A 188 0.36 17.70 2.73
CA GLU A 188 0.75 17.31 4.08
C GLU A 188 0.96 15.79 4.18
N VAL A 189 0.08 15.00 3.55
CA VAL A 189 0.16 13.53 3.54
C VAL A 189 1.29 13.05 2.64
N LEU A 190 1.43 13.63 1.45
CA LEU A 190 2.52 13.30 0.52
C LEU A 190 3.90 13.59 1.12
N ASN A 191 4.05 14.67 1.90
CA ASN A 191 5.29 14.99 2.60
C ASN A 191 5.66 13.96 3.65
N VAL A 192 4.68 13.41 4.39
CA VAL A 192 4.93 12.29 5.31
C VAL A 192 5.42 11.05 4.53
N MET A 193 4.85 10.75 3.38
CA MET A 193 5.29 9.62 2.56
C MET A 193 6.71 9.83 2.01
N ARG A 194 7.05 11.06 1.52
CA ARG A 194 8.43 11.39 1.08
C ARG A 194 9.42 11.22 2.22
N LYS A 195 9.09 11.71 3.43
CA LYS A 195 9.92 11.56 4.62
C LYS A 195 10.17 10.09 4.94
N LEU A 196 9.13 9.27 4.97
CA LEU A 196 9.25 7.82 5.19
C LEU A 196 10.14 7.14 4.15
N ALA A 197 9.99 7.49 2.87
CA ALA A 197 10.79 6.93 1.80
C ALA A 197 12.28 7.33 1.89
N ALA A 198 12.57 8.53 2.37
CA ALA A 198 13.94 9.05 2.53
C ALA A 198 14.65 8.52 3.80
N GLU A 199 13.89 8.30 4.88
CA GLU A 199 14.45 7.92 6.18
C GLU A 199 14.48 6.39 6.42
N THR A 200 13.88 5.60 5.53
CA THR A 200 13.78 4.13 5.70
C THR A 200 14.02 3.36 4.41
N ASP A 201 14.57 2.15 4.54
CA ASP A 201 14.69 1.18 3.44
C ASP A 201 13.39 0.37 3.22
N MET A 202 12.24 0.94 3.59
CA MET A 202 10.96 0.29 3.50
C MET A 202 10.52 0.14 2.04
N THR A 203 10.04 -1.05 1.68
CA THR A 203 9.41 -1.28 0.38
C THR A 203 8.01 -0.66 0.38
N MET A 204 7.67 0.11 -0.66
CA MET A 204 6.39 0.82 -0.72
C MET A 204 5.69 0.55 -2.05
N LEU A 205 4.42 0.15 -1.98
CA LEU A 205 3.55 0.04 -3.15
C LEU A 205 2.46 1.11 -3.04
N LEU A 206 2.36 1.94 -4.07
CA LEU A 206 1.47 3.10 -4.10
C LEU A 206 0.46 2.97 -5.23
N VAL A 207 -0.82 2.96 -4.93
CA VAL A 207 -1.90 3.24 -5.89
C VAL A 207 -2.29 4.71 -5.74
N THR A 208 -2.18 5.51 -6.81
CA THR A 208 -2.47 6.94 -6.75
C THR A 208 -2.97 7.49 -8.07
N HIS A 209 -3.69 8.59 -7.99
CA HIS A 209 -4.05 9.46 -9.09
C HIS A 209 -3.19 10.74 -9.13
N GLU A 210 -2.28 10.92 -8.18
CA GLU A 210 -1.30 12.02 -8.13
C GLU A 210 -0.09 11.69 -9.01
N MET A 211 -0.20 11.93 -10.33
CA MET A 211 0.82 11.49 -11.29
C MET A 211 2.17 12.17 -11.06
N GLY A 212 2.18 13.48 -10.74
CA GLY A 212 3.41 14.20 -10.39
C GLY A 212 4.11 13.62 -9.16
N PHE A 213 3.32 13.25 -8.13
CA PHE A 213 3.89 12.57 -6.97
C PHE A 213 4.43 11.18 -7.32
N ALA A 214 3.70 10.39 -8.11
CA ALA A 214 4.15 9.07 -8.55
C ALA A 214 5.46 9.17 -9.36
N HIS A 215 5.59 10.20 -10.22
CA HIS A 215 6.80 10.46 -10.99
C HIS A 215 8.01 10.73 -10.09
N ASP A 216 7.86 11.59 -9.07
CA ASP A 216 8.96 12.03 -8.21
C ASP A 216 9.30 11.03 -7.10
N PHE A 217 8.34 10.18 -6.73
CA PHE A 217 8.42 9.27 -5.60
C PHE A 217 8.89 7.86 -5.98
N ALA A 218 8.44 7.34 -7.13
CA ALA A 218 8.61 5.94 -7.47
C ALA A 218 9.96 5.65 -8.15
N ASP A 219 10.54 4.49 -7.84
CA ASP A 219 11.67 3.93 -8.58
C ASP A 219 11.22 3.30 -9.90
N ARG A 220 9.99 2.74 -9.89
CA ARG A 220 9.35 2.07 -11.05
C ARG A 220 7.85 2.27 -11.02
N VAL A 221 7.26 2.30 -12.21
CA VAL A 221 5.83 2.47 -12.43
C VAL A 221 5.27 1.31 -13.23
N LEU A 222 4.13 0.76 -12.77
CA LEU A 222 3.34 -0.23 -13.51
C LEU A 222 2.03 0.42 -13.97
N PHE A 223 1.80 0.44 -15.27
CA PHE A 223 0.52 0.87 -15.83
C PHE A 223 -0.41 -0.33 -15.98
N PHE A 224 -1.52 -0.30 -15.23
CA PHE A 224 -2.55 -1.32 -15.21
C PHE A 224 -3.72 -0.95 -16.12
N ASP A 225 -4.15 -1.90 -16.97
CA ASP A 225 -5.42 -1.81 -17.68
C ASP A 225 -6.00 -3.20 -17.95
N GLY A 226 -7.33 -3.35 -17.81
CA GLY A 226 -8.03 -4.61 -18.08
C GLY A 226 -7.53 -5.81 -17.29
N GLY A 227 -7.02 -5.60 -16.07
CA GLY A 227 -6.51 -6.66 -15.18
C GLY A 227 -5.10 -7.14 -15.49
N LYS A 228 -4.34 -6.41 -16.29
CA LYS A 228 -2.96 -6.74 -16.70
C LYS A 228 -2.04 -5.52 -16.55
N ILE A 229 -0.75 -5.78 -16.45
CA ILE A 229 0.28 -4.76 -16.67
C ILE A 229 0.44 -4.58 -18.18
N VAL A 230 0.16 -3.39 -18.66
CA VAL A 230 0.28 -3.03 -20.09
C VAL A 230 1.67 -2.48 -20.38
N GLU A 231 2.22 -1.73 -19.42
CA GLU A 231 3.55 -1.14 -19.54
C GLU A 231 4.19 -1.00 -18.16
N GLU A 232 5.50 -1.20 -18.08
CA GLU A 232 6.30 -0.95 -16.90
C GLU A 232 7.62 -0.30 -17.27
N GLY A 233 8.15 0.52 -16.38
CA GLY A 233 9.40 1.22 -16.59
C GLY A 233 9.71 2.23 -15.50
N LYS A 234 10.80 2.98 -15.69
CA LYS A 234 11.11 4.12 -14.84
C LYS A 234 10.07 5.22 -15.01
N PRO A 235 9.89 6.10 -14.00
CA PRO A 235 8.91 7.20 -14.09
C PRO A 235 9.03 8.03 -15.38
N ASP A 236 10.23 8.49 -15.74
CA ASP A 236 10.45 9.26 -16.97
C ASP A 236 10.02 8.51 -18.25
N GLU A 237 10.24 7.18 -18.29
CA GLU A 237 9.87 6.36 -19.46
C GLU A 237 8.34 6.29 -19.59
N ILE A 238 7.63 6.06 -18.48
CA ILE A 238 6.17 5.89 -18.49
C ILE A 238 5.45 7.22 -18.64
N PHE A 239 5.89 8.27 -17.96
CA PHE A 239 5.16 9.54 -17.95
C PHE A 239 5.50 10.44 -19.14
N ARG A 240 6.77 10.45 -19.62
CA ARG A 240 7.23 11.33 -20.70
C ARG A 240 7.35 10.63 -22.06
N HIS A 241 7.70 9.34 -22.06
CA HIS A 241 8.00 8.57 -23.26
C HIS A 241 7.29 7.21 -23.29
N PRO A 242 5.96 7.14 -23.01
CA PRO A 242 5.23 5.88 -23.00
C PRO A 242 5.25 5.24 -24.39
N LYS A 243 5.56 3.94 -24.45
CA LYS A 243 5.66 3.15 -25.68
C LYS A 243 4.32 2.58 -26.12
N GLN A 244 3.44 2.26 -25.16
CA GLN A 244 2.17 1.64 -25.42
C GLN A 244 1.09 2.69 -25.73
N GLU A 245 0.36 2.52 -26.82
CA GLU A 245 -0.73 3.44 -27.20
C GLU A 245 -1.77 3.62 -26.10
N ARG A 246 -2.02 2.56 -25.31
CA ARG A 246 -2.97 2.56 -24.23
C ARG A 246 -2.51 3.44 -23.06
N THR A 247 -1.21 3.40 -22.73
CA THR A 247 -0.59 4.27 -21.73
C THR A 247 -0.66 5.73 -22.18
N GLN A 248 -0.29 6.00 -23.43
CA GLN A 248 -0.39 7.34 -24.03
C GLN A 248 -1.80 7.90 -23.98
N ALA A 249 -2.81 7.09 -24.33
CA ALA A 249 -4.21 7.49 -24.30
C ALA A 249 -4.69 7.79 -22.88
N PHE A 250 -4.24 7.03 -21.89
CA PHE A 250 -4.54 7.27 -20.47
C PHE A 250 -3.93 8.58 -19.98
N LEU A 251 -2.62 8.78 -20.22
CA LEU A 251 -1.92 10.00 -19.76
C LEU A 251 -2.46 11.27 -20.41
N ARG A 252 -2.80 11.22 -21.73
CA ARG A 252 -3.46 12.36 -22.38
C ARG A 252 -4.77 12.77 -21.70
N LYS A 253 -5.56 11.80 -21.23
CA LYS A 253 -6.81 12.10 -20.50
C LYS A 253 -6.53 12.73 -19.13
N ILE A 254 -5.50 12.26 -18.43
CA ILE A 254 -5.08 12.79 -17.13
C ILE A 254 -4.62 14.25 -17.27
N ILE A 255 -3.77 14.54 -18.26
CA ILE A 255 -3.30 15.90 -18.55
C ILE A 255 -4.47 16.82 -18.96
N ALA A 256 -5.39 16.34 -19.80
CA ALA A 256 -6.57 17.10 -20.21
C ALA A 256 -7.52 17.40 -19.05
N ALA A 257 -7.52 16.59 -17.98
CA ALA A 257 -8.25 16.82 -16.74
C ALA A 257 -7.54 17.78 -15.77
N GLY A 258 -6.37 18.35 -16.15
CA GLY A 258 -5.64 19.33 -15.35
C GLY A 258 -4.67 18.76 -14.32
N HIS A 259 -4.46 17.45 -14.30
CA HIS A 259 -3.44 16.84 -13.43
C HIS A 259 -2.03 17.04 -14.01
N ARG A 260 -1.07 17.41 -13.16
CA ARG A 260 0.35 17.46 -13.53
C ARG A 260 0.91 16.03 -13.65
N VAL A 261 1.73 15.84 -14.66
CA VAL A 261 2.46 14.59 -14.93
C VAL A 261 3.96 14.86 -14.88
#